data_cffdb07097cc8423c5f27dfe686a774c
#
_entry.id   cffdb07097cc8423c5f27dfe686a774c
#
_cell.length_a   1.000
_cell.length_b   1.000
_cell.length_c   1.000
_cell.angle_alpha   90.00
_cell.angle_beta   90.00
_cell.angle_gamma   90.00
#
_symmetry.space_group_name_H-M   'P 1'
#
loop_
_entity.id
_entity.type
_entity.pdbx_description
1 polymer ?
#
loop_
_entity_poly.entity_id
_entity_poly.type
_entity_poly.pdbx_seq_one_letter_code
_entity_poly.pdbx_strand_id
1 'polypeptide(L)'
;MNKIQQIAAALSLLPVAAALIALPAQAAERPTCPVPTKAEAKRSADSKIDKPARGATAIKGVRVNHIPKGFTYGTVAVNKHDGITEYGYQWSDDRDDVDRKHRSLWVRVVCWPKASKLAQLKNGPFEVGTFSGETETVKIGGRQVLTQEGDGALGHGRYAGWVERKGVVVTVMASAPLVPELSKIIQGIRL
;
A
#
# COMPACT_ATOMS: atom_id res chain seq x y z
N MET A 1 -9.54 -72.26 63.43
CA MET A 1 -10.61 -72.06 62.40
C MET A 1 -10.94 -70.60 62.41
N ASN A 2 -10.34 -69.75 61.50
CA ASN A 2 -10.74 -68.38 61.27
C ASN A 2 -10.45 -68.07 59.81
N LYS A 3 -11.52 -67.82 59.07
CA LYS A 3 -11.52 -67.40 57.65
C LYS A 3 -11.27 -65.91 57.61
N ILE A 4 -10.18 -65.48 56.96
CA ILE A 4 -9.91 -64.10 56.63
C ILE A 4 -10.50 -63.84 55.23
N GLN A 5 -11.50 -62.99 55.16
CA GLN A 5 -12.06 -62.46 53.90
C GLN A 5 -11.15 -61.34 53.40
N GLN A 6 -10.64 -61.53 52.18
CA GLN A 6 -9.95 -60.47 51.45
C GLN A 6 -10.97 -59.60 50.70
N ILE A 7 -11.02 -58.33 51.00
CA ILE A 7 -11.82 -57.35 50.27
C ILE A 7 -10.89 -56.77 49.19
N ALA A 8 -11.19 -57.05 47.91
CA ALA A 8 -10.53 -56.43 46.78
C ALA A 8 -11.22 -55.06 46.47
N ALA A 9 -10.50 -53.99 46.66
CA ALA A 9 -10.96 -52.64 46.23
C ALA A 9 -10.56 -52.41 44.78
N ALA A 10 -11.55 -52.37 43.89
CA ALA A 10 -11.36 -51.96 42.49
C ALA A 10 -11.30 -50.46 42.37
N LEU A 11 -10.14 -49.89 42.04
CA LEU A 11 -9.99 -48.51 41.62
C LEU A 11 -10.39 -48.38 40.14
N SER A 12 -11.50 -47.74 39.86
CA SER A 12 -11.93 -47.34 38.51
C SER A 12 -11.26 -46.03 38.15
N LEU A 13 -10.28 -46.10 37.25
CA LEU A 13 -9.69 -44.91 36.59
C LEU A 13 -10.60 -44.42 35.48
N LEU A 14 -11.23 -43.28 35.68
CA LEU A 14 -11.98 -42.55 34.62
C LEU A 14 -10.99 -41.79 33.75
N PRO A 15 -11.00 -41.96 32.42
CA PRO A 15 -10.19 -41.13 31.53
C PRO A 15 -10.86 -39.74 31.37
N VAL A 16 -10.19 -38.70 31.80
CA VAL A 16 -10.57 -37.30 31.50
C VAL A 16 -10.20 -37.04 30.05
N ALA A 17 -11.18 -37.06 29.16
CA ALA A 17 -11.01 -36.63 27.78
C ALA A 17 -10.95 -35.10 27.77
N ALA A 18 -9.74 -34.50 27.63
CA ALA A 18 -9.55 -33.11 27.39
C ALA A 18 -10.00 -32.78 25.95
N ALA A 19 -11.20 -32.19 25.79
CA ALA A 19 -11.66 -31.64 24.54
C ALA A 19 -10.88 -30.38 24.23
N LEU A 20 -9.93 -30.44 23.31
CA LEU A 20 -9.27 -29.29 22.70
C LEU A 20 -10.32 -28.52 21.86
N ILE A 21 -10.89 -27.48 22.43
CA ILE A 21 -11.72 -26.54 21.69
C ILE A 21 -10.77 -25.74 20.78
N ALA A 22 -10.67 -26.14 19.51
CA ALA A 22 -10.01 -25.36 18.49
C ALA A 22 -10.83 -24.07 18.29
N LEU A 23 -10.35 -22.96 18.82
CA LEU A 23 -10.88 -21.64 18.49
C LEU A 23 -10.76 -21.43 16.99
N PRO A 24 -11.84 -21.02 16.27
CA PRO A 24 -11.72 -20.69 14.86
C PRO A 24 -10.73 -19.55 14.74
N ALA A 25 -9.64 -19.77 13.99
CA ALA A 25 -8.72 -18.71 13.62
C ALA A 25 -9.57 -17.65 12.89
N GLN A 26 -9.78 -16.51 13.54
CA GLN A 26 -10.40 -15.36 12.90
C GLN A 26 -9.49 -14.99 11.72
N ALA A 27 -9.95 -15.30 10.51
CA ALA A 27 -9.30 -14.83 9.30
C ALA A 27 -9.28 -13.31 9.40
N ALA A 28 -8.09 -12.74 9.64
CA ALA A 28 -7.92 -11.30 9.66
C ALA A 28 -8.52 -10.77 8.36
N GLU A 29 -9.57 -9.95 8.46
CA GLU A 29 -10.19 -9.32 7.30
C GLU A 29 -9.08 -8.63 6.51
N ARG A 30 -8.88 -9.07 5.26
CA ARG A 30 -7.88 -8.45 4.40
C ARG A 30 -8.26 -6.99 4.26
N PRO A 31 -7.37 -6.05 4.57
CA PRO A 31 -7.69 -4.65 4.50
C PRO A 31 -8.29 -4.34 3.12
N THR A 32 -9.49 -3.76 3.15
CA THR A 32 -10.17 -3.29 1.93
C THR A 32 -9.33 -2.21 1.26
N CYS A 33 -9.59 -1.93 -0.01
CA CYS A 33 -8.90 -0.83 -0.70
C CYS A 33 -9.15 0.49 0.05
N PRO A 34 -8.14 1.34 0.24
CA PRO A 34 -8.29 2.64 0.90
C PRO A 34 -9.37 3.49 0.23
N VAL A 35 -10.27 4.04 1.03
CA VAL A 35 -11.36 4.89 0.53
C VAL A 35 -11.15 6.31 1.03
N PRO A 36 -11.07 7.31 0.13
CA PRO A 36 -10.97 8.70 0.51
C PRO A 36 -12.23 9.18 1.23
N THR A 37 -12.06 10.08 2.18
CA THR A 37 -13.17 10.76 2.84
C THR A 37 -13.82 11.77 1.90
N LYS A 38 -15.05 12.20 2.21
CA LYS A 38 -15.71 13.28 1.46
C LYS A 38 -14.89 14.58 1.47
N ALA A 39 -14.23 14.88 2.61
CA ALA A 39 -13.39 16.07 2.73
C ALA A 39 -12.15 15.98 1.83
N GLU A 40 -11.49 14.82 1.74
CA GLU A 40 -10.34 14.61 0.85
C GLU A 40 -10.75 14.69 -0.62
N ALA A 41 -11.87 14.07 -0.99
CA ALA A 41 -12.40 14.18 -2.34
C ALA A 41 -12.71 15.63 -2.73
N LYS A 42 -13.30 16.43 -1.81
CA LYS A 42 -13.53 17.86 -2.03
C LYS A 42 -12.21 18.62 -2.18
N ARG A 43 -11.23 18.39 -1.30
CA ARG A 43 -9.91 19.05 -1.38
C ARG A 43 -9.20 18.74 -2.70
N SER A 44 -9.32 17.51 -3.18
CA SER A 44 -8.79 17.11 -4.48
C SER A 44 -9.49 17.85 -5.63
N ALA A 45 -10.82 17.90 -5.62
CA ALA A 45 -11.60 18.62 -6.64
C ALA A 45 -11.29 20.13 -6.66
N ASP A 46 -11.06 20.71 -5.49
CA ASP A 46 -10.69 22.14 -5.34
C ASP A 46 -9.19 22.39 -5.64
N SER A 47 -8.42 21.35 -6.02
CA SER A 47 -6.95 21.41 -6.23
C SER A 47 -6.20 22.07 -5.07
N LYS A 48 -6.63 21.77 -3.85
CA LYS A 48 -6.14 22.48 -2.67
C LYS A 48 -4.72 22.06 -2.30
N ILE A 49 -3.83 23.04 -2.25
CA ILE A 49 -2.44 22.87 -1.80
C ILE A 49 -2.36 23.25 -0.32
N ASP A 50 -1.79 22.35 0.48
CA ASP A 50 -1.63 22.52 1.92
C ASP A 50 -0.16 22.35 2.35
N LYS A 51 0.07 22.46 3.66
CA LYS A 51 1.33 21.99 4.25
C LYS A 51 1.44 20.47 4.10
N PRO A 52 2.64 19.91 3.88
CA PRO A 52 2.80 18.49 3.64
C PRO A 52 2.36 17.67 4.86
N ALA A 53 1.51 16.69 4.63
CA ALA A 53 1.09 15.75 5.64
C ALA A 53 2.23 14.78 6.00
N ARG A 54 2.20 14.26 7.23
CA ARG A 54 3.08 13.15 7.62
C ARG A 54 2.66 11.87 6.88
N GLY A 55 3.63 11.02 6.54
CA GLY A 55 3.36 9.81 5.75
C GLY A 55 2.38 8.82 6.39
N ALA A 56 2.23 8.84 7.72
CA ALA A 56 1.24 8.01 8.40
C ALA A 56 -0.20 8.52 8.24
N THR A 57 -0.40 9.76 7.78
CA THR A 57 -1.73 10.43 7.72
C THR A 57 -2.07 11.02 6.36
N ALA A 58 -1.15 10.92 5.41
CA ALA A 58 -1.32 11.51 4.07
C ALA A 58 -2.40 10.80 3.25
N ILE A 59 -2.48 9.49 3.36
CA ILE A 59 -3.45 8.63 2.67
C ILE A 59 -4.08 7.74 3.74
N LYS A 60 -5.40 7.85 3.93
CA LYS A 60 -6.10 7.03 4.91
C LYS A 60 -5.90 5.53 4.62
N GLY A 61 -5.45 4.77 5.63
CA GLY A 61 -5.20 3.34 5.50
C GLY A 61 -3.85 2.97 4.86
N VAL A 62 -3.00 3.97 4.56
CA VAL A 62 -1.65 3.75 4.02
C VAL A 62 -0.63 4.45 4.89
N ARG A 63 0.44 3.75 5.23
CA ARG A 63 1.61 4.34 5.91
C ARG A 63 2.75 4.48 4.92
N VAL A 64 3.33 5.66 4.83
CA VAL A 64 4.58 5.92 4.12
C VAL A 64 5.65 6.26 5.16
N ASN A 65 6.40 5.25 5.60
CA ASN A 65 7.33 5.39 6.73
C ASN A 65 8.61 6.16 6.40
N HIS A 66 8.96 6.24 5.11
CA HIS A 66 10.09 7.02 4.65
C HIS A 66 9.64 8.07 3.65
N ILE A 67 9.70 9.32 4.08
CA ILE A 67 9.50 10.50 3.24
C ILE A 67 10.73 11.37 3.39
N PRO A 68 11.43 11.71 2.28
CA PRO A 68 12.56 12.64 2.33
C PRO A 68 12.16 13.97 2.96
N LYS A 69 13.07 14.57 3.72
CA LYS A 69 12.82 15.87 4.37
C LYS A 69 12.83 17.01 3.36
N GLY A 70 12.16 18.12 3.69
CA GLY A 70 12.27 19.39 2.97
C GLY A 70 11.15 19.64 1.97
N PHE A 71 10.12 18.82 1.92
CA PHE A 71 8.89 19.17 1.23
C PHE A 71 8.17 20.32 1.93
N THR A 72 7.64 21.26 1.16
CA THR A 72 6.96 22.46 1.64
C THR A 72 5.47 22.44 1.35
N TYR A 73 5.05 21.65 0.36
CA TYR A 73 3.67 21.54 -0.10
C TYR A 73 3.18 20.12 -0.11
N GLY A 74 1.87 19.97 0.00
CA GLY A 74 1.21 18.69 -0.09
C GLY A 74 -0.18 18.80 -0.69
N THR A 75 -0.53 17.83 -1.53
CA THR A 75 -1.83 17.81 -2.23
C THR A 75 -2.40 16.39 -2.18
N VAL A 76 -3.65 16.27 -1.75
CA VAL A 76 -4.40 15.03 -1.90
C VAL A 76 -4.94 14.92 -3.32
N ALA A 77 -4.84 13.75 -3.92
CA ALA A 77 -5.37 13.46 -5.24
C ALA A 77 -6.38 12.31 -5.15
N VAL A 78 -7.58 12.54 -5.63
CA VAL A 78 -8.64 11.53 -5.72
C VAL A 78 -9.25 11.61 -7.11
N ASN A 79 -9.21 10.49 -7.81
CA ASN A 79 -9.84 10.36 -9.11
C ASN A 79 -10.71 9.10 -9.16
N LYS A 80 -11.82 9.16 -9.90
CA LYS A 80 -12.76 8.05 -10.08
C LYS A 80 -13.18 7.99 -11.52
N HIS A 81 -12.89 6.87 -12.17
CA HIS A 81 -13.27 6.61 -13.56
C HIS A 81 -13.42 5.09 -13.77
N ASP A 82 -14.30 4.67 -14.65
CA ASP A 82 -14.48 3.28 -15.11
C ASP A 82 -14.54 2.22 -13.99
N GLY A 83 -15.12 2.58 -12.84
CA GLY A 83 -15.19 1.71 -11.66
C GLY A 83 -13.87 1.59 -10.90
N ILE A 84 -12.89 2.45 -11.20
CA ILE A 84 -11.59 2.54 -10.55
C ILE A 84 -11.57 3.76 -9.63
N THR A 85 -10.88 3.65 -8.53
CA THR A 85 -10.57 4.79 -7.66
C THR A 85 -9.06 4.90 -7.53
N GLU A 86 -8.52 6.04 -7.90
CA GLU A 86 -7.15 6.44 -7.62
C GLU A 86 -7.15 7.39 -6.43
N TYR A 87 -6.44 7.03 -5.37
CA TYR A 87 -6.36 7.84 -4.17
C TYR A 87 -4.91 7.95 -3.71
N GLY A 88 -4.40 9.16 -3.67
CA GLY A 88 -3.00 9.40 -3.40
C GLY A 88 -2.71 10.73 -2.75
N TYR A 89 -1.43 10.97 -2.55
CA TYR A 89 -0.90 12.19 -2.00
C TYR A 89 0.43 12.54 -2.67
N GLN A 90 0.57 13.82 -3.01
CA GLN A 90 1.80 14.40 -3.52
C GLN A 90 2.47 15.23 -2.43
N TRP A 91 3.77 15.07 -2.28
CA TRP A 91 4.67 15.96 -1.56
C TRP A 91 5.54 16.66 -2.58
N SER A 92 5.65 18.01 -2.48
CA SER A 92 6.48 18.81 -3.39
C SER A 92 7.20 19.92 -2.62
N ASP A 93 8.30 20.40 -3.15
CA ASP A 93 8.98 21.62 -2.70
C ASP A 93 8.81 22.77 -3.69
N ASP A 94 8.15 22.54 -4.81
CA ASP A 94 7.70 23.56 -5.77
C ASP A 94 6.18 23.55 -5.86
N ARG A 95 5.57 24.71 -5.58
CA ARG A 95 4.12 24.86 -5.59
C ARG A 95 3.51 24.67 -6.98
N ASP A 96 4.16 25.23 -7.97
CA ASP A 96 3.60 25.33 -9.33
C ASP A 96 4.11 24.22 -10.25
N ASP A 97 4.99 23.35 -9.73
CA ASP A 97 5.57 22.19 -10.43
C ASP A 97 6.29 22.56 -11.74
N VAL A 98 6.85 23.77 -11.77
CA VAL A 98 7.47 24.37 -12.97
C VAL A 98 8.97 24.08 -13.05
N ASP A 99 9.66 24.00 -11.91
CA ASP A 99 11.08 23.71 -11.87
C ASP A 99 11.33 22.20 -11.98
N ARG A 100 11.90 21.76 -13.11
CA ARG A 100 12.26 20.34 -13.34
C ARG A 100 13.32 19.80 -12.38
N LYS A 101 13.95 20.63 -11.56
CA LYS A 101 14.87 20.25 -10.49
C LYS A 101 14.17 20.12 -9.14
N HIS A 102 12.88 20.47 -9.06
CA HIS A 102 12.09 20.33 -7.85
C HIS A 102 11.98 18.87 -7.39
N ARG A 103 11.73 18.68 -6.12
CA ARG A 103 11.45 17.34 -5.58
C ARG A 103 9.95 17.14 -5.49
N SER A 104 9.47 16.17 -6.21
CA SER A 104 8.06 15.74 -6.18
C SER A 104 7.97 14.24 -5.95
N LEU A 105 7.17 13.85 -5.00
CA LEU A 105 6.88 12.46 -4.65
C LEU A 105 5.38 12.25 -4.63
N TRP A 106 4.88 11.39 -5.49
CA TRP A 106 3.50 10.93 -5.46
C TRP A 106 3.45 9.49 -5.00
N VAL A 107 2.58 9.19 -4.05
CA VAL A 107 2.21 7.83 -3.68
C VAL A 107 0.72 7.69 -3.89
N ARG A 108 0.32 6.68 -4.63
CA ARG A 108 -1.08 6.43 -4.99
C ARG A 108 -1.45 4.97 -4.75
N VAL A 109 -2.66 4.76 -4.26
CA VAL A 109 -3.32 3.45 -4.26
C VAL A 109 -4.41 3.49 -5.31
N VAL A 110 -4.39 2.52 -6.21
CA VAL A 110 -5.36 2.35 -7.28
C VAL A 110 -6.22 1.13 -6.96
N CYS A 111 -7.47 1.38 -6.65
CA CYS A 111 -8.49 0.36 -6.46
C CYS A 111 -9.00 -0.10 -7.84
N TRP A 112 -8.35 -1.11 -8.39
CA TRP A 112 -8.64 -1.67 -9.71
C TRP A 112 -9.03 -3.15 -9.58
N PRO A 113 -10.34 -3.49 -9.55
CA PRO A 113 -10.82 -4.84 -9.24
C PRO A 113 -10.22 -5.97 -10.09
N LYS A 114 -9.85 -5.66 -11.34
CA LYS A 114 -9.28 -6.63 -12.29
C LYS A 114 -7.78 -6.83 -12.10
N ALA A 115 -7.08 -5.99 -11.33
CA ALA A 115 -5.65 -6.09 -11.12
C ALA A 115 -5.30 -7.34 -10.32
N SER A 116 -4.43 -8.19 -10.86
CA SER A 116 -3.96 -9.42 -10.20
C SER A 116 -2.52 -9.78 -10.55
N LYS A 117 -1.98 -9.22 -11.63
CA LYS A 117 -0.64 -9.53 -12.16
C LYS A 117 0.11 -8.25 -12.51
N LEU A 118 1.41 -8.23 -12.23
CA LEU A 118 2.28 -7.08 -12.50
C LEU A 118 2.23 -6.63 -13.98
N ALA A 119 2.19 -7.57 -14.92
CA ALA A 119 2.17 -7.27 -16.34
C ALA A 119 0.94 -6.44 -16.78
N GLN A 120 -0.15 -6.48 -16.03
CA GLN A 120 -1.35 -5.69 -16.33
C GLN A 120 -1.10 -4.18 -16.16
N LEU A 121 -0.10 -3.77 -15.37
CA LEU A 121 0.21 -2.36 -15.16
C LEU A 121 0.64 -1.66 -16.45
N LYS A 122 1.21 -2.39 -17.41
CA LYS A 122 1.63 -1.85 -18.72
C LYS A 122 0.45 -1.25 -19.51
N ASN A 123 -0.73 -1.83 -19.34
CA ASN A 123 -1.96 -1.39 -19.97
C ASN A 123 -3.00 -1.01 -18.90
N GLY A 124 -2.52 -0.58 -17.74
CA GLY A 124 -3.37 -0.18 -16.63
C GLY A 124 -4.14 1.09 -16.98
N PRO A 125 -5.36 1.21 -16.50
CA PRO A 125 -6.20 2.38 -16.74
C PRO A 125 -5.85 3.51 -15.77
N PHE A 126 -4.60 3.95 -15.80
CA PHE A 126 -4.13 5.07 -14.99
C PHE A 126 -4.32 6.37 -15.76
N GLU A 127 -4.86 7.40 -15.13
CA GLU A 127 -4.94 8.72 -15.76
C GLU A 127 -3.59 9.44 -15.78
N VAL A 128 -2.76 9.19 -14.77
CA VAL A 128 -1.44 9.79 -14.64
C VAL A 128 -0.40 8.72 -14.32
N GLY A 129 0.78 8.80 -14.91
CA GLY A 129 1.87 7.86 -14.66
C GLY A 129 1.57 6.47 -15.20
N THR A 130 1.37 6.38 -16.50
CA THR A 130 1.21 5.12 -17.23
C THR A 130 2.54 4.41 -17.39
N PHE A 131 2.51 3.08 -17.57
CA PHE A 131 3.69 2.26 -17.86
C PHE A 131 3.75 1.90 -19.35
N SER A 132 3.54 2.90 -20.21
CA SER A 132 3.48 2.74 -21.67
C SER A 132 4.84 2.74 -22.37
N GLY A 133 5.89 3.16 -21.69
CA GLY A 133 7.25 3.18 -22.22
C GLY A 133 8.02 1.89 -21.94
N GLU A 134 9.34 1.99 -22.05
CA GLU A 134 10.24 0.90 -21.68
C GLU A 134 10.19 0.65 -20.17
N THR A 135 9.93 -0.59 -19.78
CA THR A 135 9.75 -0.96 -18.38
C THR A 135 10.71 -2.06 -17.96
N GLU A 136 11.15 -1.97 -16.72
CA GLU A 136 11.91 -3.01 -16.04
C GLU A 136 11.15 -3.59 -14.87
N THR A 137 11.40 -4.85 -14.54
CA THR A 137 10.90 -5.46 -13.30
C THR A 137 12.05 -5.64 -12.33
N VAL A 138 11.92 -5.01 -11.17
CA VAL A 138 12.92 -5.06 -10.09
C VAL A 138 12.31 -5.62 -8.81
N LYS A 139 13.14 -6.17 -7.92
CA LYS A 139 12.68 -6.64 -6.61
C LYS A 139 13.07 -5.62 -5.54
N ILE A 140 12.09 -5.03 -4.87
CA ILE A 140 12.29 -4.03 -3.82
C ILE A 140 11.51 -4.47 -2.57
N GLY A 141 12.21 -4.68 -1.45
CA GLY A 141 11.57 -5.07 -0.19
C GLY A 141 10.71 -6.33 -0.27
N GLY A 142 11.10 -7.29 -1.10
CA GLY A 142 10.35 -8.53 -1.33
C GLY A 142 9.24 -8.42 -2.39
N ARG A 143 8.89 -7.21 -2.87
CA ARG A 143 7.89 -6.97 -3.91
C ARG A 143 8.50 -7.03 -5.29
N GLN A 144 7.76 -7.58 -6.26
CA GLN A 144 8.03 -7.38 -7.68
C GLN A 144 7.46 -6.03 -8.08
N VAL A 145 8.30 -5.12 -8.54
CA VAL A 145 7.95 -3.74 -8.88
C VAL A 145 8.27 -3.50 -10.35
N LEU A 146 7.28 -3.02 -11.10
CA LEU A 146 7.47 -2.51 -12.45
C LEU A 146 7.99 -1.08 -12.35
N THR A 147 9.06 -0.75 -13.06
CA THR A 147 9.63 0.60 -13.09
C THR A 147 9.75 1.09 -14.52
N GLN A 148 9.63 2.40 -14.70
CA GLN A 148 9.79 3.10 -15.96
C GLN A 148 10.47 4.45 -15.69
N GLU A 149 11.32 4.90 -16.60
CA GLU A 149 11.81 6.26 -16.56
C GLU A 149 10.68 7.25 -16.83
N GLY A 150 10.66 8.37 -16.11
CA GLY A 150 9.67 9.42 -16.31
C GLY A 150 9.79 10.07 -17.68
N ASP A 151 8.68 10.53 -18.22
CA ASP A 151 8.53 11.08 -19.57
C ASP A 151 9.03 12.53 -19.73
N GLY A 152 9.84 13.01 -18.81
CA GLY A 152 10.38 14.38 -18.81
C GLY A 152 9.51 15.40 -18.07
N ALA A 153 8.22 15.16 -17.85
CA ALA A 153 7.39 16.00 -16.99
C ALA A 153 7.90 16.01 -15.54
N LEU A 154 8.49 14.88 -15.10
CA LEU A 154 9.17 14.75 -13.82
C LEU A 154 10.70 14.92 -13.91
N GLY A 155 11.21 15.53 -14.99
CA GLY A 155 12.64 15.77 -15.14
C GLY A 155 13.51 14.50 -15.07
N HIS A 156 13.21 13.49 -15.86
CA HIS A 156 13.87 12.15 -15.83
C HIS A 156 13.72 11.43 -14.48
N GLY A 157 12.60 11.59 -13.83
CA GLY A 157 12.24 10.87 -12.63
C GLY A 157 11.96 9.39 -12.87
N ARG A 158 11.34 8.73 -11.92
CA ARG A 158 11.02 7.31 -12.01
C ARG A 158 9.56 7.05 -11.62
N TYR A 159 8.87 6.29 -12.44
CA TYR A 159 7.61 5.66 -12.09
C TYR A 159 7.87 4.27 -11.55
N ALA A 160 7.14 3.87 -10.54
CA ALA A 160 7.18 2.54 -9.97
C ALA A 160 5.76 2.08 -9.64
N GLY A 161 5.46 0.79 -9.84
CA GLY A 161 4.15 0.26 -9.51
C GLY A 161 4.19 -1.23 -9.23
N TRP A 162 3.30 -1.68 -8.35
CA TRP A 162 3.16 -3.10 -8.03
C TRP A 162 1.73 -3.45 -7.66
N VAL A 163 1.39 -4.73 -7.80
CA VAL A 163 0.14 -5.28 -7.28
C VAL A 163 0.39 -5.69 -5.83
N GLU A 164 -0.14 -4.93 -4.88
CA GLU A 164 0.00 -5.23 -3.44
C GLU A 164 -0.82 -6.47 -3.07
N ARG A 165 -2.02 -6.58 -3.64
CA ARG A 165 -2.92 -7.73 -3.62
C ARG A 165 -3.95 -7.61 -4.75
N LYS A 166 -4.71 -8.68 -5.01
CA LYS A 166 -5.77 -8.65 -6.02
C LYS A 166 -6.70 -7.44 -5.81
N GLY A 167 -6.86 -6.65 -6.84
CA GLY A 167 -7.70 -5.44 -6.85
C GLY A 167 -7.04 -4.18 -6.27
N VAL A 168 -5.80 -4.27 -5.79
CA VAL A 168 -5.09 -3.13 -5.18
C VAL A 168 -3.70 -2.98 -5.77
N VAL A 169 -3.49 -1.89 -6.46
CA VAL A 169 -2.20 -1.49 -7.03
C VAL A 169 -1.68 -0.30 -6.26
N VAL A 170 -0.38 -0.24 -6.06
CA VAL A 170 0.30 0.95 -5.56
C VAL A 170 1.21 1.48 -6.64
N THR A 171 1.18 2.79 -6.85
CA THR A 171 2.10 3.49 -7.76
C THR A 171 2.84 4.58 -7.01
N VAL A 172 4.09 4.79 -7.41
CA VAL A 172 4.96 5.85 -6.89
C VAL A 172 5.56 6.58 -8.08
N MET A 173 5.49 7.90 -8.06
CA MET A 173 6.20 8.75 -9.00
C MET A 173 7.17 9.62 -8.20
N ALA A 174 8.43 9.59 -8.58
CA ALA A 174 9.50 10.33 -7.93
C ALA A 174 10.24 11.14 -8.96
N SER A 175 10.39 12.45 -8.74
CA SER A 175 11.23 13.30 -9.58
C SER A 175 12.71 12.89 -9.48
N ALA A 176 13.53 13.29 -10.46
CA ALA A 176 14.92 12.89 -10.58
C ALA A 176 15.75 13.00 -9.28
N PRO A 177 15.66 14.07 -8.49
CA PRO A 177 16.40 14.18 -7.23
C PRO A 177 16.04 13.13 -6.18
N LEU A 178 14.88 12.47 -6.30
CA LEU A 178 14.39 11.46 -5.35
C LEU A 178 14.66 10.03 -5.79
N VAL A 179 15.11 9.81 -7.02
CA VAL A 179 15.39 8.47 -7.55
C VAL A 179 16.37 7.67 -6.67
N PRO A 180 17.44 8.26 -6.09
CA PRO A 180 18.33 7.52 -5.20
C PRO A 180 17.66 7.01 -3.92
N GLU A 181 16.57 7.64 -3.48
CA GLU A 181 15.83 7.25 -2.27
C GLU A 181 14.61 6.36 -2.56
N LEU A 182 14.27 6.17 -3.85
CA LEU A 182 13.04 5.49 -4.28
C LEU A 182 12.88 4.09 -3.66
N SER A 183 13.95 3.31 -3.58
CA SER A 183 13.91 1.98 -2.96
C SER A 183 13.51 2.03 -1.49
N LYS A 184 14.01 3.00 -0.72
CA LYS A 184 13.66 3.19 0.69
C LYS A 184 12.20 3.65 0.84
N ILE A 185 11.75 4.55 -0.05
CA ILE A 185 10.37 5.02 -0.09
C ILE A 185 9.42 3.82 -0.31
N ILE A 186 9.65 3.01 -1.36
CA ILE A 186 8.84 1.83 -1.68
C ILE A 186 8.84 0.83 -0.53
N GLN A 187 10.00 0.55 0.08
CA GLN A 187 10.11 -0.32 1.24
C GLN A 187 9.35 0.22 2.46
N GLY A 188 9.21 1.52 2.56
CA GLY A 188 8.48 2.20 3.64
C GLY A 188 6.96 2.18 3.52
N ILE A 189 6.40 1.82 2.36
CA ILE A 189 4.94 1.83 2.13
C ILE A 189 4.31 0.55 2.69
N ARG A 190 3.21 0.71 3.46
CA ARG A 190 2.38 -0.36 4.06
C ARG A 190 0.90 -0.03 3.90
N LEU A 191 0.11 -1.03 3.52
CA LEU A 191 -1.35 -1.00 3.45
C LEU A 191 -1.95 -1.92 4.50
#